data_08f0eee92682609e8ed449b038a5c397
#
_entry.id   08f0eee92682609e8ed449b038a5c397
#
_cell.length_a   1.000
_cell.length_b   1.000
_cell.length_c   1.000
_cell.angle_alpha   90.00
_cell.angle_beta   90.00
_cell.angle_gamma   90.00
#
_symmetry.space_group_name_H-M   'P 1'
#
loop_
_entity.id
_entity.type
_entity.pdbx_description
1 polymer ?
#
loop_
_entity_poly.entity_id
_entity_poly.type
_entity_poly.pdbx_seq_one_letter_code
_entity_poly.pdbx_strand_id
1 'polypeptide(L)'
;MRAGFTLIETSIALVVTALAVLSLQFGFQMLNVHSQQRYDEQLAWYQMLAELEGKKYRFTLGKVYLQKAELVPNADDERIFYLKGHNGNLMLTTDKGGYMPLFKGMSYYEFDVDHGHLKINAKTKFQQFTATTSIGGKHD
;
A
#
# COMPACT_ATOMS: atom_id res chain seq x y z
N MET A 1 -6.19 -30.15 -58.48
CA MET A 1 -6.40 -31.14 -57.40
C MET A 1 -6.53 -30.37 -56.08
N ARG A 2 -7.64 -30.47 -55.40
CA ARG A 2 -7.77 -29.94 -54.05
C ARG A 2 -7.20 -31.02 -53.11
N ALA A 3 -6.02 -30.76 -52.52
CA ALA A 3 -5.51 -31.63 -51.49
C ALA A 3 -6.44 -31.54 -50.27
N GLY A 4 -7.11 -32.62 -49.93
CA GLY A 4 -7.91 -32.70 -48.71
C GLY A 4 -7.00 -32.66 -47.50
N PHE A 5 -7.29 -31.86 -46.51
CA PHE A 5 -6.63 -31.88 -45.23
C PHE A 5 -6.69 -33.30 -44.64
N THR A 6 -5.56 -33.83 -44.27
CA THR A 6 -5.52 -35.14 -43.62
C THR A 6 -6.01 -35.01 -42.18
N LEU A 7 -6.62 -36.08 -41.64
CA LEU A 7 -7.16 -36.12 -40.29
C LEU A 7 -6.06 -35.86 -39.24
N ILE A 8 -4.84 -36.23 -39.56
CA ILE A 8 -3.66 -35.99 -38.68
C ILE A 8 -3.24 -34.52 -38.67
N GLU A 9 -3.35 -33.83 -39.79
CA GLU A 9 -3.00 -32.40 -39.92
C GLU A 9 -3.98 -31.52 -39.16
N THR A 10 -5.27 -31.85 -39.20
CA THR A 10 -6.31 -31.18 -38.41
C THR A 10 -6.11 -31.44 -36.88
N SER A 11 -5.72 -32.66 -36.50
CA SER A 11 -5.45 -32.99 -35.11
C SER A 11 -4.24 -32.21 -34.56
N ILE A 12 -3.17 -32.12 -35.34
CA ILE A 12 -1.98 -31.35 -34.96
C ILE A 12 -2.31 -29.86 -34.86
N ALA A 13 -3.04 -29.31 -35.81
CA ALA A 13 -3.46 -27.91 -35.79
C ALA A 13 -4.31 -27.59 -34.55
N LEU A 14 -5.18 -28.51 -34.16
CA LEU A 14 -6.04 -28.37 -32.96
C LEU A 14 -5.22 -28.36 -31.67
N VAL A 15 -4.23 -29.23 -31.53
CA VAL A 15 -3.31 -29.30 -30.40
C VAL A 15 -2.48 -28.02 -30.30
N VAL A 16 -1.90 -27.55 -31.40
CA VAL A 16 -1.10 -26.31 -31.43
C VAL A 16 -1.96 -25.10 -31.03
N THR A 17 -3.19 -25.00 -31.54
CA THR A 17 -4.12 -23.93 -31.23
C THR A 17 -4.48 -23.97 -29.71
N ALA A 18 -4.77 -25.13 -29.17
CA ALA A 18 -5.07 -25.29 -27.75
C ALA A 18 -3.90 -24.86 -26.87
N LEU A 19 -2.66 -25.22 -27.19
CA LEU A 19 -1.46 -24.80 -26.48
C LEU A 19 -1.26 -23.28 -26.57
N ALA A 20 -1.51 -22.67 -27.71
CA ALA A 20 -1.42 -21.23 -27.89
C ALA A 20 -2.45 -20.49 -27.01
N VAL A 21 -3.70 -20.94 -26.97
CA VAL A 21 -4.76 -20.38 -26.13
C VAL A 21 -4.41 -20.50 -24.65
N LEU A 22 -3.93 -21.67 -24.21
CA LEU A 22 -3.49 -21.85 -22.82
C LEU A 22 -2.35 -20.92 -22.44
N SER A 23 -1.36 -20.76 -23.31
CA SER A 23 -0.22 -19.86 -23.06
C SER A 23 -0.67 -18.41 -22.92
N LEU A 24 -1.60 -17.95 -23.76
CA LEU A 24 -2.19 -16.62 -23.64
C LEU A 24 -2.96 -16.46 -22.33
N GLN A 25 -3.74 -17.46 -21.93
CA GLN A 25 -4.52 -17.44 -20.70
C GLN A 25 -3.64 -17.31 -19.45
N PHE A 26 -2.53 -18.04 -19.38
CA PHE A 26 -1.54 -17.89 -18.31
C PHE A 26 -0.89 -16.51 -18.30
N GLY A 27 -0.56 -15.96 -19.48
CA GLY A 27 -0.02 -14.60 -19.59
C GLY A 27 -0.97 -13.53 -19.04
N PHE A 28 -2.25 -13.59 -19.41
CA PHE A 28 -3.28 -12.67 -18.89
C PHE A 28 -3.51 -12.81 -17.39
N GLN A 29 -3.47 -14.02 -16.85
CA GLN A 29 -3.62 -14.22 -15.39
C GLN A 29 -2.47 -13.57 -14.63
N MET A 30 -1.21 -13.73 -15.08
CA MET A 30 -0.07 -13.08 -14.43
C MET A 30 -0.16 -11.55 -14.44
N LEU A 31 -0.58 -10.95 -15.55
CA LEU A 31 -0.75 -9.50 -15.66
C LEU A 31 -1.85 -8.98 -14.71
N ASN A 32 -2.97 -9.68 -14.62
CA ASN A 32 -4.09 -9.27 -13.77
C ASN A 32 -3.75 -9.33 -12.28
N VAL A 33 -3.06 -10.37 -11.83
CA VAL A 33 -2.66 -10.49 -10.41
C VAL A 33 -1.75 -9.34 -9.97
N HIS A 34 -0.77 -8.97 -10.79
CA HIS A 34 0.14 -7.87 -10.47
C HIS A 34 -0.54 -6.50 -10.46
N SER A 35 -1.46 -6.25 -11.38
CA SER A 35 -2.19 -4.98 -11.42
C SER A 35 -3.14 -4.86 -10.23
N GLN A 36 -3.84 -5.91 -9.86
CA GLN A 36 -4.79 -5.91 -8.75
C GLN A 36 -4.08 -5.63 -7.41
N GLN A 37 -2.94 -6.28 -7.15
CA GLN A 37 -2.15 -6.03 -5.94
C GLN A 37 -1.67 -4.57 -5.82
N ARG A 38 -1.29 -3.94 -6.92
CA ARG A 38 -0.89 -2.53 -6.93
C ARG A 38 -2.05 -1.59 -6.63
N TYR A 39 -3.25 -1.87 -7.14
CA TYR A 39 -4.44 -1.10 -6.82
C TYR A 39 -4.86 -1.25 -5.36
N ASP A 40 -4.80 -2.46 -4.83
CA ASP A 40 -5.14 -2.73 -3.42
C ASP A 40 -4.17 -1.99 -2.47
N GLU A 41 -2.87 -1.96 -2.78
CA GLU A 41 -1.89 -1.19 -2.01
C GLU A 41 -2.13 0.32 -2.09
N GLN A 42 -2.48 0.85 -3.27
CA GLN A 42 -2.81 2.27 -3.41
C GLN A 42 -4.05 2.63 -2.61
N LEU A 43 -5.10 1.82 -2.68
CA LEU A 43 -6.32 2.03 -1.92
C LEU A 43 -6.04 2.00 -0.41
N ALA A 44 -5.27 1.02 0.06
CA ALA A 44 -4.87 0.91 1.46
C ALA A 44 -4.05 2.12 1.92
N TRP A 45 -3.17 2.65 1.06
CA TRP A 45 -2.39 3.86 1.33
C TRP A 45 -3.28 5.09 1.53
N TYR A 46 -4.24 5.32 0.63
CA TYR A 46 -5.17 6.44 0.75
C TYR A 46 -6.12 6.29 1.95
N GLN A 47 -6.56 5.07 2.26
CA GLN A 47 -7.36 4.80 3.45
C GLN A 47 -6.58 5.10 4.74
N MET A 48 -5.30 4.74 4.80
CA MET A 48 -4.42 5.07 5.92
C MET A 48 -4.30 6.60 6.09
N LEU A 49 -4.05 7.33 5.01
CA LEU A 49 -3.96 8.80 5.06
C LEU A 49 -5.29 9.41 5.53
N ALA A 50 -6.42 8.95 5.01
CA ALA A 50 -7.73 9.41 5.42
C ALA A 50 -8.03 9.11 6.90
N GLU A 51 -7.57 7.99 7.43
CA GLU A 51 -7.70 7.65 8.85
C GLU A 51 -6.84 8.56 9.73
N LEU A 52 -5.60 8.83 9.33
CA LEU A 52 -4.69 9.74 10.04
C LEU A 52 -5.18 11.18 10.05
N GLU A 53 -5.69 11.67 8.93
CA GLU A 53 -6.20 13.03 8.76
C GLU A 53 -7.66 13.19 9.19
N GLY A 54 -8.30 12.09 9.58
CA GLY A 54 -9.71 12.03 9.96
C GLY A 54 -10.05 12.94 11.14
N LYS A 55 -11.29 13.41 11.14
CA LYS A 55 -11.81 14.33 12.17
C LYS A 55 -11.85 13.74 13.58
N LYS A 56 -11.68 12.43 13.70
CA LYS A 56 -11.82 11.70 14.98
C LYS A 56 -10.79 12.14 16.02
N TYR A 57 -9.53 12.29 15.61
CA TYR A 57 -8.44 12.60 16.55
C TYR A 57 -7.86 14.01 16.34
N ARG A 58 -7.98 14.58 15.16
CA ARG A 58 -7.41 15.90 14.80
C ARG A 58 -5.98 16.04 15.32
N PHE A 59 -5.12 15.14 14.89
CA PHE A 59 -3.74 15.11 15.36
C PHE A 59 -2.98 16.38 15.07
N THR A 60 -2.17 16.79 16.04
CA THR A 60 -1.10 17.79 15.89
C THR A 60 0.23 17.03 15.92
N LEU A 61 1.19 17.46 15.11
CA LEU A 61 2.51 16.85 15.02
C LEU A 61 3.32 17.18 16.28
N GLY A 62 3.81 16.13 16.95
CA GLY A 62 4.79 16.20 18.02
C GLY A 62 6.21 16.07 17.46
N LYS A 63 7.04 15.28 18.13
CA LYS A 63 8.42 15.01 17.70
C LYS A 63 8.43 13.96 16.59
N VAL A 64 9.23 14.23 15.55
CA VAL A 64 9.43 13.31 14.43
C VAL A 64 10.83 12.73 14.48
N TYR A 65 10.92 11.42 14.41
CA TYR A 65 12.13 10.64 14.29
C TYR A 65 12.09 9.87 12.96
N LEU A 66 13.21 9.36 12.51
CA LEU A 66 13.29 8.65 11.23
C LEU A 66 12.27 7.50 11.10
N GLN A 67 12.01 6.77 12.17
CA GLN A 67 11.12 5.60 12.17
C GLN A 67 9.97 5.70 13.18
N LYS A 68 9.73 6.87 13.75
CA LYS A 68 8.65 7.11 14.70
C LYS A 68 8.20 8.57 14.64
N ALA A 69 6.90 8.79 14.57
CA ALA A 69 6.32 10.13 14.70
C ALA A 69 5.35 10.16 15.89
N GLU A 70 5.43 11.24 16.67
CA GLU A 70 4.51 11.50 17.78
C GLU A 70 3.34 12.32 17.27
N LEU A 71 2.13 11.85 17.55
CA LEU A 71 0.89 12.50 17.18
C LEU A 71 0.11 12.82 18.45
N VAL A 72 -0.17 14.09 18.64
CA VAL A 72 -0.92 14.57 19.80
C VAL A 72 -2.36 14.84 19.37
N PRO A 73 -3.37 14.16 19.94
CA PRO A 73 -4.76 14.42 19.61
C PRO A 73 -5.18 15.80 20.12
N ASN A 74 -6.01 16.49 19.35
CA ASN A 74 -6.55 17.80 19.71
C ASN A 74 -7.88 17.68 20.49
N ALA A 75 -8.32 16.46 20.79
CA ALA A 75 -9.48 16.16 21.61
C ALA A 75 -9.08 16.11 23.09
N ASP A 76 -10.05 16.01 23.99
CA ASP A 76 -9.85 15.82 25.46
C ASP A 76 -9.18 14.47 25.80
N ASP A 77 -8.34 13.97 24.93
CA ASP A 77 -7.60 12.72 25.04
C ASP A 77 -6.14 13.03 25.38
N GLU A 78 -5.74 12.76 26.60
CA GLU A 78 -4.37 13.00 27.07
C GLU A 78 -3.35 12.00 26.58
N ARG A 79 -3.76 11.00 25.76
CA ARG A 79 -2.86 9.96 25.25
C ARG A 79 -2.00 10.52 24.13
N ILE A 80 -0.72 10.18 24.14
CA ILE A 80 0.17 10.43 23.00
C ILE A 80 0.12 9.22 22.08
N PHE A 81 -0.10 9.47 20.80
CA PHE A 81 -0.08 8.44 19.79
C PHE A 81 1.28 8.41 19.10
N TYR A 82 1.72 7.21 18.76
CA TYR A 82 2.97 6.99 18.04
C TYR A 82 2.68 6.26 16.74
N LEU A 83 3.04 6.89 15.65
CA LEU A 83 3.06 6.26 14.33
C LEU A 83 4.43 5.61 14.14
N LYS A 84 4.48 4.31 13.99
CA LYS A 84 5.72 3.52 13.83
C LYS A 84 5.48 2.26 13.01
N GLY A 85 6.58 1.68 12.50
CA GLY A 85 6.52 0.37 11.85
C GLY A 85 6.79 -0.77 12.82
N HIS A 86 6.13 -1.89 12.58
CA HIS A 86 6.36 -3.15 13.27
C HIS A 86 6.06 -4.33 12.34
N ASN A 87 7.01 -5.25 12.18
CA ASN A 87 6.86 -6.43 11.31
C ASN A 87 6.37 -6.12 9.88
N GLY A 88 6.92 -5.07 9.26
CA GLY A 88 6.52 -4.66 7.91
C GLY A 88 5.15 -3.98 7.81
N ASN A 89 4.56 -3.61 8.94
CA ASN A 89 3.29 -2.88 8.98
C ASN A 89 3.49 -1.51 9.62
N LEU A 90 2.84 -0.49 9.08
CA LEU A 90 2.70 0.80 9.72
C LEU A 90 1.53 0.72 10.71
N MET A 91 1.76 1.14 11.92
CA MET A 91 0.77 1.06 12.99
C MET A 91 0.72 2.33 13.83
N LEU A 92 -0.45 2.59 14.36
CA LEU A 92 -0.67 3.58 15.40
C LEU A 92 -0.77 2.88 16.76
N THR A 93 -0.01 3.35 17.72
CA THR A 93 -0.02 2.86 19.11
C THR A 93 -0.08 4.04 20.06
N THR A 94 -0.36 3.80 21.34
CA THR A 94 -0.36 4.83 22.37
C THR A 94 0.70 4.57 23.42
N ASP A 95 0.98 5.54 24.27
CA ASP A 95 1.83 5.42 25.46
C ASP A 95 1.33 4.34 26.45
N LYS A 96 0.01 4.09 26.46
CA LYS A 96 -0.64 3.05 27.28
C LYS A 96 -0.75 1.69 26.58
N GLY A 97 -0.16 1.54 25.41
CA GLY A 97 -0.28 0.35 24.57
C GLY A 97 -1.43 0.48 23.55
N GLY A 98 -1.66 -0.60 22.85
CA GLY A 98 -2.63 -0.66 21.76
C GLY A 98 -1.93 -0.92 20.42
N TYR A 99 -2.66 -1.54 19.51
CA TYR A 99 -2.16 -1.88 18.18
C TYR A 99 -3.26 -1.62 17.16
N MET A 100 -3.06 -0.61 16.34
CA MET A 100 -3.94 -0.27 15.23
C MET A 100 -3.11 -0.32 13.94
N PRO A 101 -3.17 -1.40 13.18
CA PRO A 101 -2.47 -1.50 11.90
C PRO A 101 -3.15 -0.58 10.90
N LEU A 102 -2.35 0.24 10.22
CA LEU A 102 -2.82 1.21 9.23
C LEU A 102 -2.47 0.80 7.81
N PHE A 103 -1.25 0.33 7.59
CA PHE A 103 -0.76 -0.06 6.27
C PHE A 103 0.17 -1.27 6.40
N LYS A 104 0.08 -2.23 5.47
CA LYS A 104 0.77 -3.52 5.54
C LYS A 104 1.73 -3.72 4.37
N GLY A 105 2.70 -4.61 4.58
CA GLY A 105 3.58 -5.08 3.50
C GLY A 105 4.71 -4.13 3.14
N MET A 106 5.14 -3.26 4.08
CA MET A 106 6.28 -2.37 3.86
C MET A 106 7.60 -3.12 3.98
N SER A 107 8.50 -2.85 3.05
CA SER A 107 9.92 -3.23 3.14
C SER A 107 10.79 -2.12 3.71
N TYR A 108 10.34 -0.88 3.61
CA TYR A 108 11.00 0.31 4.11
C TYR A 108 9.98 1.39 4.45
N TYR A 109 10.27 2.20 5.44
CA TYR A 109 9.50 3.40 5.78
C TYR A 109 10.39 4.41 6.50
N GLU A 110 10.04 5.68 6.37
CA GLU A 110 10.65 6.79 7.09
C GLU A 110 9.66 7.93 7.26
N PHE A 111 9.88 8.72 8.29
CA PHE A 111 9.13 9.94 8.57
C PHE A 111 10.05 11.13 8.47
N ASP A 112 9.52 12.21 7.93
CA ASP A 112 10.21 13.50 7.79
C ASP A 112 9.22 14.63 8.03
N VAL A 113 9.71 15.85 8.10
CA VAL A 113 8.90 17.06 8.22
C VAL A 113 9.10 17.91 6.97
N ASP A 114 8.03 18.17 6.26
CA ASP A 114 8.03 19.01 5.08
C ASP A 114 7.12 20.22 5.32
N HIS A 115 7.70 21.44 5.33
CA HIS A 115 6.99 22.69 5.61
C HIS A 115 6.15 22.65 6.90
N GLY A 116 6.66 22.00 7.94
CA GLY A 116 5.98 21.85 9.23
C GLY A 116 4.90 20.76 9.28
N HIS A 117 4.72 19.99 8.22
CA HIS A 117 3.77 18.88 8.13
C HIS A 117 4.48 17.55 8.09
N LEU A 118 3.81 16.51 8.61
CA LEU A 118 4.34 15.15 8.58
C LEU A 118 4.39 14.62 7.15
N LYS A 119 5.58 14.23 6.73
CA LYS A 119 5.82 13.52 5.48
C LYS A 119 6.10 12.05 5.77
N ILE A 120 5.44 11.18 5.05
CA ILE A 120 5.55 9.73 5.19
C ILE A 120 6.07 9.16 3.87
N ASN A 121 7.18 8.46 3.93
CA ASN A 121 7.71 7.68 2.82
C ASN A 121 7.60 6.20 3.19
N ALA A 122 7.06 5.40 2.30
CA ALA A 122 6.96 3.96 2.47
C ALA A 122 7.27 3.25 1.15
N LYS A 123 7.83 2.06 1.24
CA LYS A 123 8.11 1.20 0.10
C LYS A 123 7.59 -0.19 0.37
N THR A 124 6.84 -0.72 -0.57
CA THR A 124 6.41 -2.12 -0.59
C THR A 124 7.25 -2.92 -1.59
N LYS A 125 6.91 -4.17 -1.79
CA LYS A 125 7.51 -5.01 -2.84
C LYS A 125 7.23 -4.46 -4.25
N PHE A 126 6.11 -3.79 -4.45
CA PHE A 126 5.60 -3.42 -5.78
C PHE A 126 5.68 -1.93 -6.08
N GLN A 127 5.65 -1.07 -5.05
CA GLN A 127 5.50 0.37 -5.21
C GLN A 127 6.24 1.16 -4.13
N GLN A 128 6.46 2.44 -4.43
CA GLN A 128 6.92 3.42 -3.47
C GLN A 128 5.85 4.49 -3.29
N PHE A 129 5.59 4.86 -2.06
CA PHE A 129 4.59 5.84 -1.66
C PHE A 129 5.25 6.99 -0.93
N THR A 130 4.80 8.19 -1.22
CA THR A 130 5.20 9.41 -0.51
C THR A 130 3.97 10.28 -0.35
N ALA A 131 3.72 10.77 0.84
CA ALA A 131 2.66 11.73 1.10
C ALA A 131 3.08 12.72 2.17
N THR A 132 2.73 13.98 1.98
CA THR A 132 2.76 15.02 3.01
C THR A 132 1.34 15.17 3.52
N THR A 133 1.15 14.94 4.82
CA THR A 133 -0.17 14.98 5.45
C THR A 133 -0.54 16.40 5.85
N SER A 134 -1.80 16.62 6.17
CA SER A 134 -2.27 17.89 6.78
C SER A 134 -1.90 18.00 8.27
N ILE A 135 -1.31 16.97 8.86
CA ILE A 135 -0.89 16.95 10.27
C ILE A 135 0.36 17.83 10.42
N GLY A 136 0.18 19.02 10.96
CA GLY A 136 1.25 19.98 11.20
C GLY A 136 1.58 20.15 12.68
N GLY A 137 2.75 20.78 12.95
CA GLY A 137 3.12 21.21 14.29
C GLY A 137 2.19 22.32 14.78
N LYS A 138 2.08 22.52 16.10
CA LYS A 138 1.44 23.71 16.65
C LYS A 138 2.19 24.92 16.11
N HIS A 139 1.50 25.80 15.40
CA HIS A 139 1.96 27.16 15.21
C HIS A 139 1.86 27.85 16.58
N ASP A 140 3.02 28.12 17.17
CA ASP A 140 3.12 29.10 18.24
C ASP A 140 2.83 30.51 17.72
#